data_63b03f360ee9740ef6b433756c65987a
#
_entry.id   63b03f360ee9740ef6b433756c65987a
#
_cell.length_a   1.000
_cell.length_b   1.000
_cell.length_c   1.000
_cell.angle_alpha   90.00
_cell.angle_beta   90.00
_cell.angle_gamma   90.00
#
_symmetry.space_group_name_H-M   'P 1'
#
loop_
_entity.id
_entity.type
_entity.pdbx_description
1 polymer ?
#
loop_
_entity_poly.entity_id
_entity_poly.type
_entity_poly.pdbx_seq_one_letter_code
_entity_poly.pdbx_strand_id
1 'polypeptide(L)'
;MVDVLINGAGVSGVSCALILGSAQNKPFAMDKKIAIVAHQKASSLQNAIFNNAYGIPAGKLGGELLEESLEHLTQSYPHVQQIHGEKVLSISGEAGNFNITTNKSSFQAKIVVIAIGAGNPFTIEGLE
;
A
#
# COMPACT_ATOMS: atom_id res chain seq x y z
N MET A 1 15.77 -2.41 -6.85
CA MET A 1 15.00 -1.14 -6.74
C MET A 1 13.62 -1.35 -7.33
N VAL A 2 12.58 -0.94 -6.64
CA VAL A 2 11.23 -0.87 -7.20
C VAL A 2 10.97 0.49 -7.82
N ASP A 3 10.09 0.56 -8.80
CA ASP A 3 9.70 1.85 -9.39
C ASP A 3 8.77 2.63 -8.46
N VAL A 4 7.79 1.94 -7.85
CA VAL A 4 6.86 2.53 -6.90
C VAL A 4 6.75 1.67 -5.65
N LEU A 5 6.95 2.26 -4.48
CA LEU A 5 6.66 1.63 -3.20
C LEU A 5 5.50 2.36 -2.54
N ILE A 6 4.45 1.62 -2.19
CA ILE A 6 3.25 2.14 -1.53
C ILE A 6 3.37 1.79 -0.05
N ASN A 7 3.42 2.81 0.80
CA ASN A 7 3.45 2.65 2.25
C ASN A 7 2.03 2.74 2.81
N GLY A 8 1.49 1.59 3.14
CA GLY A 8 0.16 1.42 3.71
C GLY A 8 -0.76 0.59 2.82
N ALA A 9 -1.49 -0.33 3.42
CA ALA A 9 -2.41 -1.24 2.74
C ALA A 9 -3.86 -1.10 3.28
N GLY A 10 -4.26 0.12 3.60
CA GLY A 10 -5.66 0.48 3.80
C GLY A 10 -6.32 0.78 2.46
N VAL A 11 -7.45 1.49 2.48
CA VAL A 11 -8.24 1.83 1.28
C VAL A 11 -7.38 2.53 0.22
N SER A 12 -6.65 3.58 0.62
CA SER A 12 -5.86 4.39 -0.32
C SER A 12 -4.73 3.58 -0.96
N GLY A 13 -3.98 2.84 -0.14
CA GLY A 13 -2.82 2.08 -0.61
C GLY A 13 -3.21 0.93 -1.53
N VAL A 14 -4.21 0.15 -1.15
CA VAL A 14 -4.69 -0.95 -2.01
C VAL A 14 -5.33 -0.43 -3.28
N SER A 15 -6.11 0.66 -3.22
CA SER A 15 -6.67 1.30 -4.42
C SER A 15 -5.57 1.74 -5.37
N CYS A 16 -4.52 2.36 -4.86
CA CYS A 16 -3.34 2.74 -5.65
C CYS A 16 -2.68 1.52 -6.29
N ALA A 17 -2.46 0.46 -5.52
CA ALA A 17 -1.84 -0.78 -6.00
C ALA A 17 -2.68 -1.46 -7.10
N LEU A 18 -4.01 -1.50 -6.95
CA LEU A 18 -4.92 -2.06 -7.95
C LEU A 18 -4.85 -1.27 -9.26
N ILE A 19 -4.86 0.06 -9.20
CA ILE A 19 -4.78 0.91 -10.39
C ILE A 19 -3.43 0.73 -11.09
N LEU A 20 -2.33 0.78 -10.35
CA LEU A 20 -1.00 0.57 -10.91
C LEU A 20 -0.83 -0.84 -11.47
N GLY A 21 -1.32 -1.84 -10.75
CA GLY A 21 -1.30 -3.23 -11.20
C GLY A 21 -2.08 -3.44 -12.50
N SER A 22 -3.25 -2.81 -12.62
CA SER A 22 -4.09 -2.92 -13.81
C SER A 22 -3.46 -2.29 -15.06
N ALA A 23 -2.48 -1.42 -14.89
CA ALA A 23 -1.80 -0.73 -15.99
C ALA A 23 -0.63 -1.54 -16.60
N GLN A 24 -0.33 -2.75 -16.12
CA GLN A 24 0.85 -3.53 -16.52
C GLN A 24 0.99 -3.73 -18.04
N ASN A 25 -0.11 -3.77 -18.78
CA ASN A 25 -0.12 -3.95 -20.23
C ASN A 25 -0.04 -2.63 -21.02
N LYS A 26 0.11 -1.50 -20.33
CA LYS A 26 0.26 -0.19 -20.96
C LYS A 26 1.74 0.13 -21.17
N PRO A 27 2.12 0.75 -22.30
CA PRO A 27 3.53 1.04 -22.61
C PRO A 27 4.26 1.81 -21.50
N PHE A 28 3.57 2.73 -20.81
CA PHE A 28 4.17 3.55 -19.75
C PHE A 28 4.35 2.79 -18.42
N ALA A 29 3.69 1.65 -18.24
CA ALA A 29 3.73 0.87 -17.00
C ALA A 29 4.32 -0.53 -17.18
N MET A 30 4.58 -0.91 -18.43
CA MET A 30 5.21 -2.19 -18.76
C MET A 30 6.59 -2.27 -18.08
N ASP A 31 6.89 -3.43 -17.50
CA ASP A 31 8.14 -3.71 -16.79
C ASP A 31 8.36 -2.87 -15.50
N LYS A 32 7.38 -2.11 -15.05
CA LYS A 32 7.47 -1.39 -13.78
C LYS A 32 7.27 -2.33 -12.61
N LYS A 33 8.16 -2.22 -11.62
CA LYS A 33 8.10 -2.98 -10.37
C LYS A 33 7.37 -2.17 -9.31
N ILE A 34 6.30 -2.75 -8.78
CA ILE A 34 5.42 -2.11 -7.78
C ILE A 34 5.45 -2.96 -6.52
N ALA A 35 5.60 -2.33 -5.37
CA ALA A 35 5.52 -2.97 -4.07
C ALA A 35 4.58 -2.22 -3.14
N ILE A 36 3.89 -2.93 -2.28
CA ILE A 36 3.03 -2.37 -1.23
C ILE A 36 3.44 -2.95 0.13
N VAL A 37 3.63 -2.08 1.10
CA VAL A 37 3.92 -2.48 2.49
C VAL A 37 2.61 -2.61 3.24
N ALA A 38 2.27 -3.84 3.58
CA ALA A 38 0.99 -4.21 4.20
C ALA A 38 1.14 -4.39 5.71
N HIS A 39 0.86 -3.33 6.46
CA HIS A 39 0.75 -3.36 7.91
C HIS A 39 -0.71 -3.04 8.31
N GLN A 40 -1.64 -3.91 7.91
CA GLN A 40 -3.08 -3.65 8.01
C GLN A 40 -3.64 -3.53 9.42
N LYS A 41 -2.99 -4.09 10.41
CA LYS A 41 -3.44 -4.03 11.82
C LYS A 41 -3.54 -2.59 12.34
N ALA A 42 -2.86 -1.66 11.69
CA ALA A 42 -2.91 -0.23 12.02
C ALA A 42 -4.02 0.53 11.28
N SER A 43 -4.73 -0.12 10.35
CA SER A 43 -5.80 0.54 9.60
C SER A 43 -7.01 0.84 10.48
N SER A 44 -7.53 2.07 10.38
CA SER A 44 -8.77 2.47 11.03
C SER A 44 -9.99 1.68 10.54
N LEU A 45 -9.89 1.07 9.35
CA LEU A 45 -10.95 0.21 8.82
C LEU A 45 -11.10 -1.11 9.58
N GLN A 46 -10.08 -1.56 10.31
CA GLN A 46 -10.08 -2.87 10.97
C GLN A 46 -11.33 -3.11 11.82
N ASN A 47 -11.81 -2.08 12.49
CA ASN A 47 -12.97 -2.14 13.40
C ASN A 47 -14.23 -1.48 12.80
N ALA A 48 -14.22 -1.12 11.53
CA ALA A 48 -15.36 -0.49 10.88
C ALA A 48 -16.43 -1.50 10.49
N ILE A 49 -17.69 -1.04 10.47
CA ILE A 49 -18.82 -1.78 9.90
C ILE A 49 -19.46 -0.86 8.86
N PHE A 50 -19.55 -1.34 7.61
CA PHE A 50 -20.12 -0.57 6.51
C PHE A 50 -21.61 -0.86 6.35
N ASN A 51 -22.44 0.17 6.51
CA ASN A 51 -23.89 0.05 6.35
C ASN A 51 -24.44 0.89 5.21
N ASN A 52 -23.68 1.87 4.73
CA ASN A 52 -24.14 2.90 3.80
C ASN A 52 -23.07 3.31 2.78
N ALA A 53 -22.13 2.44 2.49
CA ALA A 53 -21.13 2.70 1.46
C ALA A 53 -21.57 2.13 0.12
N TYR A 54 -21.51 2.95 -0.93
CA TYR A 54 -21.88 2.53 -2.27
C TYR A 54 -21.04 1.32 -2.74
N GLY A 55 -21.73 0.28 -3.21
CA GLY A 55 -21.11 -0.93 -3.73
C GLY A 55 -20.60 -1.91 -2.67
N ILE A 56 -20.78 -1.61 -1.38
CA ILE A 56 -20.42 -2.50 -0.27
C ILE A 56 -21.70 -2.99 0.40
N PRO A 57 -21.93 -4.32 0.57
CA PRO A 57 -23.10 -4.84 1.25
C PRO A 57 -23.22 -4.30 2.67
N ALA A 58 -24.44 -3.96 3.09
CA ALA A 58 -24.71 -3.50 4.45
C ALA A 58 -24.28 -4.55 5.47
N GLY A 59 -23.61 -4.11 6.54
CA GLY A 59 -23.07 -4.98 7.59
C GLY A 59 -21.70 -5.57 7.27
N LYS A 60 -21.08 -5.20 6.15
CA LYS A 60 -19.72 -5.65 5.81
C LYS A 60 -18.70 -5.16 6.82
N LEU A 61 -17.92 -6.08 7.36
CA LEU A 61 -16.83 -5.74 8.29
C LEU A 61 -15.63 -5.19 7.56
N GLY A 62 -15.05 -4.11 8.07
CA GLY A 62 -13.86 -3.48 7.50
C GLY A 62 -12.64 -4.40 7.49
N GLY A 63 -12.46 -5.23 8.50
CA GLY A 63 -11.41 -6.25 8.55
C GLY A 63 -11.50 -7.25 7.40
N GLU A 64 -12.71 -7.75 7.12
CA GLU A 64 -12.96 -8.65 5.98
C GLU A 64 -12.67 -7.94 4.65
N LEU A 65 -13.11 -6.69 4.51
CA LEU A 65 -12.87 -5.89 3.31
C LEU A 65 -11.37 -5.70 3.04
N LEU A 66 -10.58 -5.47 4.10
CA LEU A 66 -9.12 -5.35 3.99
C LEU A 66 -8.47 -6.66 3.52
N GLU A 67 -8.89 -7.79 4.07
CA GLU A 67 -8.39 -9.11 3.67
C GLU A 67 -8.75 -9.41 2.22
N GLU A 68 -10.01 -9.23 1.84
CA GLU A 68 -10.50 -9.43 0.48
C GLU A 68 -9.79 -8.51 -0.53
N SER A 69 -9.43 -7.30 -0.13
CA SER A 69 -8.75 -6.36 -1.01
C SER A 69 -7.32 -6.81 -1.35
N LEU A 70 -6.59 -7.37 -0.39
CA LEU A 70 -5.26 -7.95 -0.64
C LEU A 70 -5.35 -9.24 -1.45
N GLU A 71 -6.38 -10.05 -1.21
CA GLU A 71 -6.65 -11.24 -2.02
C GLU A 71 -6.98 -10.85 -3.47
N HIS A 72 -7.79 -9.84 -3.68
CA HIS A 72 -8.08 -9.28 -5.00
C HIS A 72 -6.78 -8.87 -5.72
N LEU A 73 -5.89 -8.19 -5.03
CA LEU A 73 -4.60 -7.78 -5.56
C LEU A 73 -3.76 -9.01 -5.97
N THR A 74 -3.72 -10.04 -5.12
CA THR A 74 -3.00 -11.29 -5.40
C THR A 74 -3.54 -12.03 -6.61
N GLN A 75 -4.85 -12.13 -6.72
CA GLN A 75 -5.51 -12.87 -7.81
C GLN A 75 -5.43 -12.14 -9.15
N SER A 76 -5.66 -10.83 -9.15
CA SER A 76 -5.74 -10.05 -10.39
C SER A 76 -4.40 -9.51 -10.85
N TYR A 77 -3.52 -9.14 -9.92
CA TYR A 77 -2.24 -8.48 -10.21
C TYR A 77 -1.09 -9.07 -9.37
N PRO A 78 -0.77 -10.37 -9.58
CA PRO A 78 0.25 -11.06 -8.78
C PRO A 78 1.67 -10.51 -8.95
N HIS A 79 1.90 -9.67 -9.96
CA HIS A 79 3.19 -8.99 -10.17
C HIS A 79 3.42 -7.83 -9.19
N VAL A 80 2.39 -7.36 -8.49
CA VAL A 80 2.54 -6.39 -7.41
C VAL A 80 3.06 -7.11 -6.17
N GLN A 81 4.27 -6.76 -5.74
CA GLN A 81 4.90 -7.36 -4.56
C GLN A 81 4.19 -6.88 -3.29
N GLN A 82 3.73 -7.82 -2.47
CA GLN A 82 3.16 -7.52 -1.16
C GLN A 82 4.19 -7.83 -0.07
N ILE A 83 4.52 -6.82 0.74
CA ILE A 83 5.46 -6.92 1.86
C ILE A 83 4.63 -6.93 3.13
N HIS A 84 4.43 -8.11 3.71
CA HIS A 84 3.56 -8.31 4.87
C HIS A 84 4.31 -8.21 6.20
N GLY A 85 3.64 -7.69 7.22
CA GLY A 85 4.12 -7.70 8.57
C GLY A 85 5.33 -6.78 8.82
N GLU A 86 5.53 -5.80 7.96
CA GLU A 86 6.57 -4.79 8.10
C GLU A 86 5.96 -3.41 8.27
N LYS A 87 6.64 -2.56 9.02
CA LYS A 87 6.29 -1.17 9.24
C LYS A 87 7.44 -0.28 8.76
N VAL A 88 7.12 0.71 7.93
CA VAL A 88 8.09 1.71 7.51
C VAL A 88 8.45 2.60 8.70
N LEU A 89 9.75 2.73 8.98
CA LEU A 89 10.30 3.54 10.06
C LEU A 89 10.90 4.84 9.56
N SER A 90 11.59 4.82 8.41
CA SER A 90 12.19 6.01 7.83
C SER A 90 12.19 5.99 6.32
N ILE A 91 12.16 7.19 5.74
CA ILE A 91 12.30 7.45 4.31
C ILE A 91 13.33 8.56 4.16
N SER A 92 14.34 8.33 3.32
CA SER A 92 15.39 9.30 3.03
C SER A 92 15.74 9.27 1.55
N GLY A 93 16.55 10.22 1.12
CA GLY A 93 16.97 10.32 -0.29
C GLY A 93 16.25 11.42 -1.04
N GLU A 94 16.19 11.29 -2.34
CA GLU A 94 15.62 12.30 -3.25
C GLU A 94 14.79 11.63 -4.35
N ALA A 95 14.07 12.44 -5.10
CA ALA A 95 13.24 11.96 -6.21
C ALA A 95 14.04 11.07 -7.17
N GLY A 96 13.51 9.90 -7.45
CA GLY A 96 14.16 8.88 -8.28
C GLY A 96 15.06 7.90 -7.49
N ASN A 97 15.38 8.18 -6.23
CA ASN A 97 16.24 7.31 -5.41
C ASN A 97 15.96 7.48 -3.91
N PHE A 98 14.81 6.97 -3.48
CA PHE A 98 14.47 6.92 -2.06
C PHE A 98 14.98 5.65 -1.41
N ASN A 99 15.42 5.76 -0.16
CA ASN A 99 15.75 4.65 0.71
C ASN A 99 14.66 4.53 1.78
N ILE A 100 14.06 3.36 1.87
CA ILE A 100 12.98 3.06 2.80
C ILE A 100 13.47 2.00 3.77
N THR A 101 13.46 2.31 5.06
CA THR A 101 13.83 1.37 6.12
C THR A 101 12.58 0.94 6.87
N THR A 102 12.40 -0.35 6.99
CA THR A 102 11.35 -0.96 7.80
C THR A 102 11.93 -1.53 9.09
N ASN A 103 11.07 -2.06 9.95
CA ASN A 103 11.50 -2.77 11.16
C ASN A 103 12.22 -4.11 10.88
N LYS A 104 12.26 -4.57 9.61
CA LYS A 104 12.86 -5.85 9.24
C LYS A 104 13.86 -5.77 8.09
N SER A 105 13.71 -4.81 7.19
CA SER A 105 14.50 -4.76 5.95
C SER A 105 14.63 -3.33 5.43
N SER A 106 15.30 -3.19 4.30
CA SER A 106 15.46 -1.92 3.59
C SER A 106 15.13 -2.11 2.11
N PHE A 107 14.53 -1.07 1.50
CA PHE A 107 14.16 -1.04 0.10
C PHE A 107 14.63 0.24 -0.55
N GLN A 108 14.83 0.19 -1.86
CA GLN A 108 15.03 1.37 -2.69
C GLN A 108 13.87 1.52 -3.66
N ALA A 109 13.37 2.73 -3.84
CA ALA A 109 12.28 3.04 -4.74
C ALA A 109 12.52 4.37 -5.45
N LYS A 110 12.03 4.47 -6.69
CA LYS A 110 12.07 5.75 -7.43
C LYS A 110 10.98 6.70 -6.95
N ILE A 111 9.83 6.15 -6.59
CA ILE A 111 8.65 6.88 -6.11
C ILE A 111 8.15 6.19 -4.83
N VAL A 112 7.78 6.99 -3.84
CA VAL A 112 7.13 6.48 -2.62
C VAL A 112 5.75 7.13 -2.51
N VAL A 113 4.73 6.31 -2.35
CA VAL A 113 3.36 6.75 -2.10
C VAL A 113 3.07 6.58 -0.61
N ILE A 114 2.71 7.65 0.06
CA ILE A 114 2.34 7.63 1.47
C ILE A 114 0.83 7.46 1.59
N ALA A 115 0.40 6.30 2.08
CA ALA A 115 -1.01 5.91 2.19
C ALA A 115 -1.35 5.38 3.59
N ILE A 116 -0.88 6.09 4.62
CA ILE A 116 -0.98 5.69 6.03
C ILE A 116 -2.30 6.10 6.71
N GLY A 117 -3.23 6.65 5.93
CA GLY A 117 -4.54 7.09 6.44
C GLY A 117 -4.45 8.26 7.39
N ALA A 118 -5.21 8.21 8.49
CA ALA A 118 -5.22 9.25 9.52
C ALA A 118 -4.07 9.11 10.54
N GLY A 119 -3.07 8.25 10.24
CA GLY A 119 -1.89 8.10 11.08
C GLY A 119 -1.04 9.38 11.12
N ASN A 120 -0.22 9.50 12.16
CA ASN A 120 0.69 10.62 12.28
C ASN A 120 1.92 10.40 11.38
N PRO A 121 2.12 11.19 10.31
CA PRO A 121 3.27 11.05 9.41
C PRO A 121 4.61 11.34 10.13
N PHE A 122 4.61 12.14 11.20
CA PHE A 122 5.81 12.42 11.98
C PHE A 122 6.38 11.21 12.72
N THR A 123 5.70 10.07 12.71
CA THR A 123 6.27 8.80 13.18
C THR A 123 7.19 8.15 12.16
N ILE A 124 7.26 8.66 10.93
CA ILE A 124 8.12 8.21 9.87
C ILE A 124 9.20 9.26 9.65
N GLU A 125 10.44 8.92 9.99
CA GLU A 125 11.59 9.79 9.78
C GLU A 125 11.73 10.14 8.28
N GLY A 126 11.89 11.42 7.98
CA GLY A 126 11.98 11.92 6.61
C GLY A 126 10.66 12.48 6.05
N LEU A 127 9.59 12.51 6.85
CA LEU A 127 8.30 13.10 6.48
C LEU A 127 7.94 14.33 7.34
N GLU A 128 8.91 15.02 7.90
CA GLU A 128 8.68 16.24 8.69
C GLU A 128 8.41 17.46 7.80
#